data_0e5a5fa364850516978e3af3df5d9037
#
_entry.id   0e5a5fa364850516978e3af3df5d9037
#
_cell.length_a   1.000
_cell.length_b   1.000
_cell.length_c   1.000
_cell.angle_alpha   90.00
_cell.angle_beta   90.00
_cell.angle_gamma   90.00
#
_symmetry.space_group_name_H-M   'P 1'
#
loop_
_entity.id
_entity.type
_entity.pdbx_description
1 polymer ?
#
loop_
_entity_poly.entity_id
_entity_poly.type
_entity_poly.pdbx_seq_one_letter_code
_entity_poly.pdbx_strand_id
1 'polypeptide(L)'
;MTLIKSISGIRGTIGGPATENLTPLDIVKFTTAYVRFIAESAPGKRLKIVVGRDARISGEMVGDIIEGTLLGCGADVVNIGLCTTPGTELAVTAHRADGGIIITASHNPRQWNALKLLNAEGEFLSDAEGKRVLALAEDENFVFPDVDHIGKVVSRESYNDEHIRRVLALPLVDAEAVRKRHFKVIVDAVNSVGGIVIPKLLRELGCEVVELNCEPTGEFAHNPEPLPENLTEISKAIVREKADLGVVVDPDVDRLAFVSEDGSMFVEEYTLVAVADYILSRKTGNTVSNLSSSRALSDVTQMHGGEYFASAVGEVNVVAKMKEVGAVIGGEGNGGVIYPELHYGRDALVGAALFLTYLAEKGMTMTELRKTYPAYFASKNKIELTPAIDVDKVLREMKSRYANEKVNDADGVKIDFPENWVHLRKSNTEPIIRVYTEAKTMAEADALARRIIAEIKQICNINTSVKIYRAKS
;
A
#
# COMPACT_ATOMS: atom_id res chain seq x y z
N MET A 1 -16.77 -12.97 12.60
CA MET A 1 -16.11 -13.36 11.32
C MET A 1 -15.17 -12.26 10.90
N THR A 2 -13.87 -12.55 10.73
CA THR A 2 -12.85 -11.61 10.27
C THR A 2 -12.18 -12.05 8.96
N LEU A 3 -12.43 -13.27 8.49
CA LEU A 3 -11.86 -13.78 7.24
C LEU A 3 -12.41 -13.01 6.05
N ILE A 4 -11.52 -12.27 5.40
CA ILE A 4 -11.79 -11.47 4.20
C ILE A 4 -11.06 -12.11 3.03
N LYS A 5 -11.84 -12.47 2.02
CA LYS A 5 -11.37 -13.05 0.76
C LYS A 5 -11.50 -11.97 -0.31
N SER A 6 -10.40 -11.37 -0.70
CA SER A 6 -10.39 -10.26 -1.65
C SER A 6 -9.27 -10.39 -2.68
N ILE A 7 -9.31 -9.58 -3.72
CA ILE A 7 -8.24 -9.45 -4.72
C ILE A 7 -6.88 -9.11 -4.07
N SER A 8 -6.88 -8.35 -2.99
CA SER A 8 -5.66 -7.98 -2.24
C SER A 8 -5.18 -9.08 -1.30
N GLY A 9 -5.70 -10.30 -1.44
CA GLY A 9 -5.30 -11.48 -0.66
C GLY A 9 -6.35 -11.98 0.32
N ILE A 10 -5.98 -13.05 1.00
CA ILE A 10 -6.79 -13.73 2.02
C ILE A 10 -6.29 -13.27 3.37
N ARG A 11 -7.08 -12.51 4.11
CA ARG A 11 -6.69 -11.94 5.41
C ARG A 11 -7.70 -12.24 6.50
N GLY A 12 -7.22 -12.29 7.74
CA GLY A 12 -8.08 -12.47 8.90
C GLY A 12 -7.30 -12.38 10.21
N THR A 13 -8.01 -12.37 11.32
CA THR A 13 -7.39 -12.53 12.63
C THR A 13 -6.94 -13.97 12.79
N ILE A 14 -5.77 -14.18 13.39
CA ILE A 14 -5.22 -15.51 13.65
C ILE A 14 -5.97 -16.18 14.80
N GLY A 15 -6.33 -17.45 14.61
CA GLY A 15 -7.07 -18.26 15.59
C GLY A 15 -8.59 -18.11 15.45
N GLY A 16 -9.34 -18.81 16.32
CA GLY A 16 -10.79 -18.85 16.27
C GLY A 16 -11.34 -19.94 15.33
N PRO A 17 -12.66 -19.90 14.99
CA PRO A 17 -13.27 -20.89 14.12
C PRO A 17 -12.73 -20.84 12.69
N ALA A 18 -12.48 -22.00 12.10
CA ALA A 18 -12.15 -22.13 10.68
C ALA A 18 -13.26 -21.54 9.82
N THR A 19 -12.90 -20.98 8.66
CA THR A 19 -13.78 -20.26 7.72
C THR A 19 -14.31 -18.91 8.21
N GLU A 20 -14.15 -18.59 9.49
CA GLU A 20 -14.51 -17.28 10.06
C GLU A 20 -13.31 -16.40 10.33
N ASN A 21 -12.15 -17.01 10.55
CA ASN A 21 -10.88 -16.40 10.87
C ASN A 21 -9.78 -17.00 9.97
N LEU A 22 -8.57 -16.48 10.00
CA LEU A 22 -7.45 -17.07 9.30
C LEU A 22 -6.83 -18.17 10.17
N THR A 23 -7.18 -19.42 9.87
CA THR A 23 -6.73 -20.61 10.60
C THR A 23 -5.75 -21.44 9.78
N PRO A 24 -5.03 -22.41 10.38
CA PRO A 24 -4.17 -23.32 9.62
C PRO A 24 -4.88 -24.03 8.47
N LEU A 25 -6.14 -24.40 8.62
CA LEU A 25 -6.94 -25.05 7.55
C LEU A 25 -7.17 -24.10 6.38
N ASP A 26 -7.47 -22.84 6.66
CA ASP A 26 -7.65 -21.81 5.63
C ASP A 26 -6.34 -21.54 4.88
N ILE A 27 -5.21 -21.51 5.60
CA ILE A 27 -3.89 -21.32 5.00
C ILE A 27 -3.54 -22.43 4.02
N VAL A 28 -3.73 -23.71 4.42
CA VAL A 28 -3.54 -24.88 3.53
C VAL A 28 -4.43 -24.78 2.31
N LYS A 29 -5.74 -24.53 2.52
CA LYS A 29 -6.75 -24.45 1.47
C LYS A 29 -6.40 -23.40 0.41
N PHE A 30 -6.15 -22.16 0.82
CA PHE A 30 -5.87 -21.07 -0.12
C PHE A 30 -4.50 -21.18 -0.77
N THR A 31 -3.49 -21.71 -0.06
CA THR A 31 -2.18 -22.01 -0.66
C THR A 31 -2.30 -23.08 -1.75
N THR A 32 -3.04 -24.16 -1.49
CA THR A 32 -3.29 -25.21 -2.47
C THR A 32 -4.03 -24.68 -3.69
N ALA A 33 -5.10 -23.90 -3.48
CA ALA A 33 -5.85 -23.27 -4.56
C ALA A 33 -4.99 -22.34 -5.42
N TYR A 34 -4.12 -21.57 -4.79
CA TYR A 34 -3.18 -20.70 -5.50
C TYR A 34 -2.20 -21.50 -6.37
N VAL A 35 -1.59 -22.58 -5.87
CA VAL A 35 -0.72 -23.45 -6.69
C VAL A 35 -1.48 -24.03 -7.87
N ARG A 36 -2.73 -24.47 -7.66
CA ARG A 36 -3.58 -24.98 -8.75
C ARG A 36 -3.83 -23.92 -9.82
N PHE A 37 -4.11 -22.69 -9.39
CA PHE A 37 -4.28 -21.56 -10.30
C PHE A 37 -3.01 -21.31 -11.13
N ILE A 38 -1.83 -21.24 -10.51
CA ILE A 38 -0.57 -21.04 -11.26
C ILE A 38 -0.32 -22.20 -12.22
N ALA A 39 -0.62 -23.43 -11.82
CA ALA A 39 -0.45 -24.62 -12.68
C ALA A 39 -1.33 -24.59 -13.95
N GLU A 40 -2.48 -23.91 -13.93
CA GLU A 40 -3.35 -23.75 -15.10
C GLU A 40 -2.64 -23.05 -16.27
N SER A 41 -1.77 -22.08 -15.96
CA SER A 41 -0.99 -21.36 -16.98
C SER A 41 0.33 -22.06 -17.37
N ALA A 42 0.75 -23.09 -16.61
CA ALA A 42 2.00 -23.81 -16.83
C ALA A 42 1.83 -25.33 -16.70
N PRO A 43 0.97 -25.98 -17.52
CA PRO A 43 0.64 -27.39 -17.35
C PRO A 43 1.89 -28.27 -17.51
N GLY A 44 2.07 -29.19 -16.54
CA GLY A 44 3.21 -30.12 -16.50
C GLY A 44 4.54 -29.52 -16.09
N LYS A 45 4.62 -28.23 -15.84
CA LYS A 45 5.83 -27.58 -15.35
C LYS A 45 5.95 -27.77 -13.83
N ARG A 46 7.16 -28.02 -13.34
CA ARG A 46 7.47 -27.93 -11.93
C ARG A 46 7.53 -26.44 -11.54
N LEU A 47 6.58 -26.04 -10.71
CA LEU A 47 6.44 -24.65 -10.30
C LEU A 47 7.51 -24.25 -9.29
N LYS A 48 7.85 -22.95 -9.26
CA LYS A 48 8.72 -22.33 -8.27
C LYS A 48 8.00 -21.13 -7.69
N ILE A 49 7.88 -21.08 -6.35
CA ILE A 49 7.15 -20.03 -5.63
C ILE A 49 8.09 -19.34 -4.64
N VAL A 50 8.13 -18.01 -4.67
CA VAL A 50 8.82 -17.21 -3.67
C VAL A 50 7.91 -17.01 -2.46
N VAL A 51 8.47 -17.10 -1.25
CA VAL A 51 7.75 -16.82 0.00
C VAL A 51 8.54 -15.83 0.83
N GLY A 52 7.94 -14.69 1.13
CA GLY A 52 8.48 -13.66 2.03
C GLY A 52 7.46 -13.27 3.10
N ARG A 53 7.91 -12.69 4.20
CA ARG A 53 7.04 -12.26 5.29
C ARG A 53 7.50 -11.00 6.00
N ASP A 54 6.58 -10.26 6.57
CA ASP A 54 6.88 -9.24 7.57
C ASP A 54 7.22 -9.87 8.94
N ALA A 55 7.45 -9.04 9.96
CA ALA A 55 7.86 -9.54 11.28
C ALA A 55 6.67 -9.88 12.21
N ARG A 56 5.43 -9.94 11.71
CA ARG A 56 4.27 -10.32 12.55
C ARG A 56 4.53 -11.61 13.32
N ILE A 57 4.12 -11.63 14.59
CA ILE A 57 4.33 -12.76 15.52
C ILE A 57 3.86 -14.09 14.93
N SER A 58 2.73 -14.08 14.22
CA SER A 58 2.19 -15.28 13.57
C SER A 58 2.91 -15.64 12.25
N GLY A 59 3.84 -14.80 11.77
CA GLY A 59 4.44 -14.94 10.45
C GLY A 59 5.22 -16.23 10.25
N GLU A 60 5.95 -16.68 11.28
CA GLU A 60 6.72 -17.94 11.21
C GLU A 60 5.79 -19.14 11.08
N MET A 61 4.83 -19.28 11.97
CA MET A 61 3.83 -20.37 11.93
C MET A 61 3.06 -20.39 10.59
N VAL A 62 2.62 -19.26 10.09
CA VAL A 62 1.94 -19.16 8.79
C VAL A 62 2.89 -19.55 7.66
N GLY A 63 4.15 -19.13 7.73
CA GLY A 63 5.19 -19.46 6.75
C GLY A 63 5.49 -20.94 6.68
N ASP A 64 5.61 -21.62 7.82
CA ASP A 64 5.84 -23.07 7.89
C ASP A 64 4.70 -23.86 7.25
N ILE A 65 3.45 -23.45 7.49
CA ILE A 65 2.27 -24.10 6.89
C ILE A 65 2.27 -23.88 5.38
N ILE A 66 2.56 -22.66 4.90
CA ILE A 66 2.63 -22.35 3.47
C ILE A 66 3.74 -23.16 2.82
N GLU A 67 4.96 -23.16 3.39
CA GLU A 67 6.10 -23.87 2.83
C GLU A 67 5.78 -25.38 2.72
N GLY A 68 5.33 -26.00 3.80
CA GLY A 68 4.93 -27.42 3.78
C GLY A 68 3.83 -27.72 2.76
N THR A 69 2.84 -26.84 2.63
CA THR A 69 1.76 -27.00 1.64
C THR A 69 2.27 -26.90 0.21
N LEU A 70 3.14 -25.91 -0.09
CA LEU A 70 3.75 -25.75 -1.41
C LEU A 70 4.56 -26.99 -1.80
N LEU A 71 5.38 -27.50 -0.88
CA LEU A 71 6.14 -28.74 -1.10
C LEU A 71 5.20 -29.93 -1.37
N GLY A 72 4.14 -30.06 -0.57
CA GLY A 72 3.11 -31.12 -0.75
C GLY A 72 2.35 -30.97 -2.06
N CYS A 73 2.23 -29.79 -2.63
CA CYS A 73 1.66 -29.54 -3.95
C CYS A 73 2.65 -29.79 -5.11
N GLY A 74 3.90 -30.15 -4.84
CA GLY A 74 4.93 -30.38 -5.85
C GLY A 74 5.65 -29.13 -6.33
N ALA A 75 5.45 -27.98 -5.70
CA ALA A 75 6.10 -26.73 -6.03
C ALA A 75 7.44 -26.57 -5.29
N ASP A 76 8.48 -26.11 -5.99
CA ASP A 76 9.74 -25.71 -5.35
C ASP A 76 9.59 -24.34 -4.69
N VAL A 77 10.26 -24.15 -3.55
CA VAL A 77 10.15 -22.94 -2.73
C VAL A 77 11.47 -22.18 -2.67
N VAL A 78 11.41 -20.88 -2.94
CA VAL A 78 12.43 -19.90 -2.58
C VAL A 78 11.92 -19.14 -1.36
N ASN A 79 12.43 -19.49 -0.17
CA ASN A 79 12.05 -18.83 1.08
C ASN A 79 13.04 -17.72 1.38
N ILE A 80 12.59 -16.47 1.29
CA ILE A 80 13.43 -15.29 1.51
C ILE A 80 13.28 -14.71 2.93
N GLY A 81 12.52 -15.37 3.79
CA GLY A 81 12.39 -15.05 5.22
C GLY A 81 11.74 -13.67 5.45
N LEU A 82 12.31 -12.92 6.40
CA LEU A 82 11.90 -11.54 6.67
C LEU A 82 12.24 -10.64 5.48
N CYS A 83 11.23 -10.21 4.76
CA CYS A 83 11.35 -9.38 3.57
C CYS A 83 10.15 -8.43 3.44
N THR A 84 10.37 -7.32 2.77
CA THR A 84 9.33 -6.35 2.45
C THR A 84 8.39 -6.88 1.38
N THR A 85 7.19 -6.31 1.27
CA THR A 85 6.29 -6.55 0.14
C THR A 85 7.00 -6.27 -1.19
N PRO A 86 7.56 -5.06 -1.45
CA PRO A 86 8.26 -4.80 -2.72
C PRO A 86 9.50 -5.69 -2.94
N GLY A 87 10.24 -6.03 -1.88
CA GLY A 87 11.36 -6.95 -1.99
C GLY A 87 10.94 -8.36 -2.41
N THR A 88 9.78 -8.83 -1.95
CA THR A 88 9.22 -10.13 -2.38
C THR A 88 8.76 -10.09 -3.83
N GLU A 89 8.12 -9.01 -4.27
CA GLU A 89 7.72 -8.77 -5.66
C GLU A 89 8.93 -8.82 -6.61
N LEU A 90 10.00 -8.10 -6.25
CA LEU A 90 11.27 -8.11 -7.01
C LEU A 90 11.94 -9.49 -7.02
N ALA A 91 11.85 -10.24 -5.92
CA ALA A 91 12.44 -11.58 -5.82
C ALA A 91 11.76 -12.58 -6.75
N VAL A 92 10.44 -12.47 -6.99
CA VAL A 92 9.70 -13.32 -7.94
C VAL A 92 10.35 -13.26 -9.33
N THR A 93 10.54 -12.07 -9.85
CA THR A 93 11.14 -11.86 -11.19
C THR A 93 12.63 -12.23 -11.21
N ALA A 94 13.39 -11.89 -10.16
CA ALA A 94 14.81 -12.20 -10.07
C ALA A 94 15.08 -13.70 -10.03
N HIS A 95 14.28 -14.47 -9.31
CA HIS A 95 14.38 -15.93 -9.28
C HIS A 95 13.69 -16.63 -10.44
N ARG A 96 13.06 -15.88 -11.37
CA ARG A 96 12.22 -16.44 -12.45
C ARG A 96 11.21 -17.43 -11.88
N ALA A 97 10.58 -17.08 -10.80
CA ALA A 97 9.54 -17.87 -10.15
C ALA A 97 8.20 -17.73 -10.89
N ASP A 98 7.33 -18.69 -10.72
CA ASP A 98 6.00 -18.70 -11.35
C ASP A 98 4.98 -17.86 -10.58
N GLY A 99 5.37 -17.42 -9.37
CA GLY A 99 4.58 -16.56 -8.51
C GLY A 99 5.21 -16.40 -7.14
N GLY A 100 4.48 -15.76 -6.23
CA GLY A 100 4.95 -15.52 -4.87
C GLY A 100 3.82 -15.40 -3.87
N ILE A 101 4.15 -15.60 -2.61
CA ILE A 101 3.24 -15.36 -1.48
C ILE A 101 3.95 -14.45 -0.49
N ILE A 102 3.30 -13.33 -0.17
CA ILE A 102 3.75 -12.43 0.88
C ILE A 102 2.85 -12.63 2.09
N ILE A 103 3.46 -12.94 3.23
CA ILE A 103 2.78 -13.17 4.49
C ILE A 103 2.79 -11.88 5.29
N THR A 104 1.75 -11.09 5.15
CA THR A 104 1.58 -9.79 5.82
C THR A 104 0.14 -9.30 5.75
N ALA A 105 -0.32 -8.65 6.79
CA ALA A 105 -1.59 -7.91 6.77
C ALA A 105 -1.36 -6.38 6.69
N SER A 106 -0.20 -5.93 6.18
CA SER A 106 0.18 -4.51 6.05
C SER A 106 -0.08 -3.74 7.35
N HIS A 107 -0.83 -2.67 7.32
CA HIS A 107 -1.15 -1.80 8.43
C HIS A 107 -2.23 -2.32 9.42
N ASN A 108 -2.77 -3.52 9.20
CA ASN A 108 -3.71 -4.10 10.17
C ASN A 108 -3.02 -4.39 11.51
N PRO A 109 -3.76 -4.35 12.64
CA PRO A 109 -3.21 -4.63 13.96
C PRO A 109 -2.55 -6.01 14.08
N ARG A 110 -1.76 -6.22 15.15
CA ARG A 110 -0.85 -7.39 15.33
C ARG A 110 -1.53 -8.76 15.27
N GLN A 111 -2.81 -8.86 15.62
CA GLN A 111 -3.57 -10.11 15.59
C GLN A 111 -4.00 -10.54 14.18
N TRP A 112 -3.83 -9.70 13.18
CA TRP A 112 -4.12 -9.99 11.79
C TRP A 112 -2.92 -10.59 11.07
N ASN A 113 -3.18 -11.46 10.10
CA ASN A 113 -2.21 -11.82 9.07
C ASN A 113 -2.93 -12.05 7.73
N ALA A 114 -2.19 -12.20 6.65
CA ALA A 114 -2.77 -12.47 5.34
C ALA A 114 -1.79 -13.21 4.43
N LEU A 115 -2.34 -13.82 3.38
CA LEU A 115 -1.64 -14.30 2.22
C LEU A 115 -1.91 -13.33 1.08
N LYS A 116 -0.92 -12.54 0.68
CA LYS A 116 -0.97 -11.74 -0.54
C LYS A 116 -0.33 -12.55 -1.67
N LEU A 117 -1.02 -12.70 -2.78
CA LEU A 117 -0.67 -13.60 -3.86
C LEU A 117 -0.15 -12.82 -5.06
N LEU A 118 0.99 -13.26 -5.60
CA LEU A 118 1.67 -12.63 -6.73
C LEU A 118 1.63 -13.53 -7.97
N ASN A 119 1.59 -12.93 -9.16
CA ASN A 119 1.81 -13.59 -10.44
C ASN A 119 3.31 -13.72 -10.78
N ALA A 120 3.64 -14.22 -11.95
CA ALA A 120 5.02 -14.44 -12.40
C ALA A 120 5.78 -13.11 -12.67
N GLU A 121 5.09 -12.01 -12.88
CA GLU A 121 5.64 -10.67 -13.02
C GLU A 121 6.00 -10.03 -11.66
N GLY A 122 5.70 -10.70 -10.56
CA GLY A 122 5.87 -10.16 -9.20
C GLY A 122 4.82 -9.12 -8.83
N GLU A 123 3.66 -9.15 -9.47
CA GLU A 123 2.56 -8.23 -9.22
C GLU A 123 1.40 -8.95 -8.52
N PHE A 124 0.58 -8.20 -7.79
CA PHE A 124 -0.63 -8.77 -7.20
C PHE A 124 -1.57 -9.31 -8.27
N LEU A 125 -2.27 -10.40 -7.95
CA LEU A 125 -3.28 -10.97 -8.82
C LEU A 125 -4.37 -9.95 -9.18
N SER A 126 -4.78 -9.93 -10.43
CA SER A 126 -5.94 -9.17 -10.89
C SER A 126 -7.24 -9.67 -10.25
N ASP A 127 -8.34 -8.91 -10.38
CA ASP A 127 -9.66 -9.33 -9.89
C ASP A 127 -10.11 -10.67 -10.49
N ALA A 128 -9.86 -10.87 -11.79
CA ALA A 128 -10.22 -12.12 -12.47
C ALA A 128 -9.40 -13.31 -11.93
N GLU A 129 -8.10 -13.15 -11.75
CA GLU A 129 -7.20 -14.16 -11.19
C GLU A 129 -7.54 -14.48 -9.74
N GLY A 130 -7.78 -13.46 -8.91
CA GLY A 130 -8.20 -13.64 -7.52
C GLY A 130 -9.52 -14.41 -7.40
N LYS A 131 -10.51 -14.08 -8.23
CA LYS A 131 -11.79 -14.83 -8.30
C LYS A 131 -11.57 -16.29 -8.72
N ARG A 132 -10.63 -16.55 -9.63
CA ARG A 132 -10.30 -17.93 -10.02
C ARG A 132 -9.70 -18.71 -8.87
N VAL A 133 -8.77 -18.12 -8.09
CA VAL A 133 -8.22 -18.76 -6.88
C VAL A 133 -9.33 -19.06 -5.86
N LEU A 134 -10.24 -18.12 -5.63
CA LEU A 134 -11.37 -18.35 -4.72
C LEU A 134 -12.29 -19.48 -5.18
N ALA A 135 -12.60 -19.55 -6.48
CA ALA A 135 -13.41 -20.63 -7.04
C ALA A 135 -12.73 -22.00 -6.87
N LEU A 136 -11.42 -22.10 -7.09
CA LEU A 136 -10.65 -23.32 -6.85
C LEU A 136 -10.63 -23.71 -5.37
N ALA A 137 -10.58 -22.73 -4.47
CA ALA A 137 -10.65 -22.97 -3.04
C ALA A 137 -12.04 -23.45 -2.59
N GLU A 138 -13.12 -23.03 -3.24
CA GLU A 138 -14.48 -23.48 -2.94
C GLU A 138 -14.76 -24.88 -3.46
N ASP A 139 -14.23 -25.24 -4.64
CA ASP A 139 -14.38 -26.56 -5.24
C ASP A 139 -13.66 -27.67 -4.43
N GLU A 140 -12.57 -27.34 -3.76
CA GLU A 140 -11.74 -28.26 -2.94
C GLU A 140 -11.33 -29.56 -3.66
N ASN A 141 -11.45 -29.63 -4.97
CA ASN A 141 -11.04 -30.80 -5.75
C ASN A 141 -9.51 -30.82 -5.94
N PHE A 142 -8.80 -31.04 -4.84
CA PHE A 142 -7.34 -31.02 -4.81
C PHE A 142 -6.77 -32.43 -5.05
N VAL A 143 -5.80 -32.50 -5.97
CA VAL A 143 -5.00 -33.70 -6.24
C VAL A 143 -3.54 -33.37 -5.95
N PHE A 144 -2.94 -34.14 -5.06
CA PHE A 144 -1.53 -33.96 -4.69
C PHE A 144 -0.64 -34.97 -5.40
N PRO A 145 0.62 -34.62 -5.68
CA PRO A 145 1.58 -35.54 -6.29
C PRO A 145 1.96 -36.68 -5.32
N ASP A 146 2.53 -37.73 -5.87
CA ASP A 146 3.14 -38.80 -5.08
C ASP A 146 4.50 -38.37 -4.47
N VAL A 147 5.12 -39.26 -3.70
CA VAL A 147 6.35 -38.99 -2.97
C VAL A 147 7.55 -38.60 -3.87
N ASP A 148 7.57 -39.09 -5.12
CA ASP A 148 8.66 -38.82 -6.04
C ASP A 148 8.54 -37.42 -6.69
N HIS A 149 7.37 -36.78 -6.55
CA HIS A 149 7.04 -35.51 -7.17
C HIS A 149 6.80 -34.37 -6.20
N ILE A 150 7.04 -34.56 -4.89
CA ILE A 150 7.00 -33.47 -3.90
C ILE A 150 8.01 -32.38 -4.24
N GLY A 151 7.71 -31.13 -3.84
CA GLY A 151 8.61 -29.98 -4.01
C GLY A 151 9.82 -30.00 -3.08
N LYS A 152 10.73 -29.07 -3.25
CA LYS A 152 11.88 -28.84 -2.36
C LYS A 152 12.12 -27.37 -2.14
N VAL A 153 12.73 -27.02 -0.99
CA VAL A 153 13.25 -25.68 -0.77
C VAL A 153 14.57 -25.55 -1.54
N VAL A 154 14.59 -24.62 -2.49
CA VAL A 154 15.75 -24.41 -3.39
C VAL A 154 16.65 -23.27 -2.93
N SER A 155 16.14 -22.35 -2.09
CA SER A 155 16.93 -21.29 -1.46
C SER A 155 16.27 -20.82 -0.15
N ARG A 156 17.11 -20.35 0.81
CA ARG A 156 16.72 -19.68 2.06
C ARG A 156 17.51 -18.39 2.26
N GLU A 157 17.76 -17.65 1.20
CA GLU A 157 18.54 -16.42 1.24
C GLU A 157 17.66 -15.19 1.24
N SER A 158 17.97 -14.21 2.09
CA SER A 158 17.27 -12.92 2.11
C SER A 158 17.49 -12.16 0.80
N TYR A 159 16.46 -11.42 0.37
CA TYR A 159 16.52 -10.57 -0.82
C TYR A 159 16.70 -9.08 -0.47
N ASN A 160 16.76 -8.71 0.80
CA ASN A 160 16.78 -7.33 1.26
C ASN A 160 17.96 -6.52 0.71
N ASP A 161 19.17 -7.11 0.73
CA ASP A 161 20.37 -6.44 0.24
C ASP A 161 20.35 -6.20 -1.26
N GLU A 162 19.83 -7.15 -2.00
CA GLU A 162 19.65 -7.01 -3.45
C GLU A 162 18.61 -5.93 -3.79
N HIS A 163 17.52 -5.84 -3.04
CA HIS A 163 16.54 -4.77 -3.18
C HIS A 163 17.18 -3.39 -2.97
N ILE A 164 17.91 -3.21 -1.85
CA ILE A 164 18.64 -1.97 -1.57
C ILE A 164 19.62 -1.64 -2.70
N ARG A 165 20.41 -2.61 -3.15
CA ARG A 165 21.35 -2.43 -4.25
C ARG A 165 20.66 -1.96 -5.53
N ARG A 166 19.50 -2.55 -5.87
CA ARG A 166 18.73 -2.15 -7.06
C ARG A 166 18.18 -0.74 -6.95
N VAL A 167 17.69 -0.34 -5.78
CA VAL A 167 17.23 1.04 -5.52
C VAL A 167 18.38 2.03 -5.70
N LEU A 168 19.54 1.75 -5.10
CA LEU A 168 20.72 2.63 -5.19
C LEU A 168 21.31 2.71 -6.61
N ALA A 169 21.06 1.71 -7.44
CA ALA A 169 21.51 1.69 -8.84
C ALA A 169 20.59 2.46 -9.81
N LEU A 170 19.45 2.96 -9.35
CA LEU A 170 18.53 3.73 -10.18
C LEU A 170 19.17 5.04 -10.65
N PRO A 171 19.02 5.43 -11.94
CA PRO A 171 19.65 6.63 -12.49
C PRO A 171 19.28 7.94 -11.79
N LEU A 172 18.08 8.00 -11.18
CA LEU A 172 17.58 9.17 -10.46
C LEU A 172 17.90 9.16 -8.96
N VAL A 173 18.61 8.15 -8.45
CA VAL A 173 19.09 8.13 -7.07
C VAL A 173 20.53 8.66 -7.04
N ASP A 174 20.71 9.85 -6.48
CA ASP A 174 22.03 10.48 -6.32
C ASP A 174 22.49 10.37 -4.86
N ALA A 175 23.11 9.23 -4.54
CA ALA A 175 23.67 8.99 -3.20
C ALA A 175 24.78 10.00 -2.83
N GLU A 176 25.50 10.59 -3.79
CA GLU A 176 26.52 11.57 -3.50
C GLU A 176 25.90 12.91 -3.09
N ALA A 177 24.84 13.35 -3.78
CA ALA A 177 24.11 14.55 -3.39
C ALA A 177 23.52 14.41 -1.99
N VAL A 178 22.94 13.26 -1.66
CA VAL A 178 22.41 12.98 -0.31
C VAL A 178 23.54 13.01 0.73
N ARG A 179 24.67 12.36 0.47
CA ARG A 179 25.83 12.29 1.37
C ARG A 179 26.39 13.67 1.71
N LYS A 180 26.43 14.59 0.74
CA LYS A 180 26.90 15.97 0.94
C LYS A 180 26.02 16.78 1.88
N ARG A 181 24.77 16.39 2.08
CA ARG A 181 23.84 17.06 3.00
C ARG A 181 24.00 16.65 4.46
N HIS A 182 24.62 15.48 4.71
CA HIS A 182 24.79 14.92 6.06
C HIS A 182 23.49 14.86 6.84
N PHE A 183 22.39 14.44 6.20
CA PHE A 183 21.09 14.35 6.85
C PHE A 183 21.13 13.46 8.09
N LYS A 184 20.60 13.98 9.20
CA LYS A 184 20.25 13.18 10.38
C LYS A 184 18.81 12.76 10.28
N VAL A 185 18.55 11.46 10.20
CA VAL A 185 17.24 10.87 9.94
C VAL A 185 16.81 9.97 11.10
N ILE A 186 15.60 10.16 11.61
CA ILE A 186 14.99 9.20 12.53
C ILE A 186 14.12 8.23 11.73
N VAL A 187 14.27 6.94 11.98
CA VAL A 187 13.47 5.89 11.33
C VAL A 187 12.52 5.28 12.35
N ASP A 188 11.24 5.23 12.04
CA ASP A 188 10.26 4.43 12.76
C ASP A 188 9.72 3.33 11.84
N ALA A 189 10.03 2.09 12.16
CA ALA A 189 9.66 0.91 11.38
C ALA A 189 8.65 0.00 12.12
N VAL A 190 8.00 0.53 13.15
CA VAL A 190 6.93 -0.12 13.93
C VAL A 190 7.29 -1.54 14.42
N ASN A 191 8.58 -1.80 14.70
CA ASN A 191 9.13 -3.11 15.06
C ASN A 191 8.83 -4.22 14.03
N SER A 192 8.92 -3.89 12.75
CA SER A 192 8.77 -4.85 11.67
C SER A 192 9.96 -4.83 10.70
N VAL A 193 9.82 -5.45 9.55
CA VAL A 193 10.89 -5.66 8.57
C VAL A 193 11.52 -4.37 8.05
N GLY A 194 10.81 -3.25 8.12
CA GLY A 194 11.35 -1.93 7.81
C GLY A 194 12.61 -1.57 8.61
N GLY A 195 12.71 -2.06 9.86
CA GLY A 195 13.90 -1.87 10.71
C GLY A 195 15.15 -2.55 10.18
N ILE A 196 15.02 -3.58 9.33
CA ILE A 196 16.14 -4.23 8.66
C ILE A 196 16.63 -3.41 7.46
N VAL A 197 15.70 -2.89 6.66
CA VAL A 197 16.03 -2.37 5.33
C VAL A 197 16.20 -0.84 5.29
N ILE A 198 15.35 -0.08 5.98
CA ILE A 198 15.36 1.39 5.90
C ILE A 198 16.62 1.98 6.54
N PRO A 199 17.04 1.61 7.77
CA PRO A 199 18.28 2.11 8.35
C PRO A 199 19.51 1.78 7.49
N LYS A 200 19.55 0.59 6.88
CA LYS A 200 20.64 0.19 5.99
C LYS A 200 20.69 1.04 4.73
N LEU A 201 19.55 1.19 4.02
CA LEU A 201 19.44 2.05 2.84
C LEU A 201 19.93 3.48 3.14
N LEU A 202 19.46 4.07 4.24
CA LEU A 202 19.82 5.44 4.61
C LEU A 202 21.30 5.61 4.94
N ARG A 203 21.93 4.63 5.61
CA ARG A 203 23.36 4.64 5.87
C ARG A 203 24.17 4.53 4.58
N GLU A 204 23.76 3.71 3.64
CA GLU A 204 24.40 3.61 2.32
C GLU A 204 24.25 4.91 1.50
N LEU A 205 23.16 5.64 1.67
CA LEU A 205 22.98 7.01 1.17
C LEU A 205 23.83 8.05 1.93
N GLY A 206 24.50 7.69 3.04
CA GLY A 206 25.36 8.56 3.82
C GLY A 206 24.65 9.39 4.90
N CYS A 207 23.46 9.00 5.32
CA CYS A 207 22.71 9.63 6.41
C CYS A 207 23.23 9.17 7.79
N GLU A 208 23.18 10.05 8.79
CA GLU A 208 23.20 9.68 10.21
C GLU A 208 21.83 9.16 10.58
N VAL A 209 21.73 7.92 11.09
CA VAL A 209 20.44 7.27 11.34
C VAL A 209 20.24 7.02 12.83
N VAL A 210 19.14 7.52 13.36
CA VAL A 210 18.63 7.20 14.70
C VAL A 210 17.45 6.24 14.55
N GLU A 211 17.57 5.07 15.12
CA GLU A 211 16.56 4.01 15.04
C GLU A 211 15.55 4.13 16.17
N LEU A 212 14.27 4.16 15.80
CA LEU A 212 13.12 4.11 16.68
C LEU A 212 12.23 2.96 16.23
N ASN A 213 11.89 2.03 17.13
CA ASN A 213 11.03 0.88 16.81
C ASN A 213 11.52 0.07 15.59
N CYS A 214 12.83 -0.20 15.50
CA CYS A 214 13.47 -0.88 14.37
C CYS A 214 13.82 -2.34 14.64
N GLU A 215 13.52 -2.91 15.81
CA GLU A 215 13.72 -4.34 16.07
C GLU A 215 12.58 -5.15 15.45
N PRO A 216 12.85 -6.12 14.55
CA PRO A 216 11.81 -6.84 13.82
C PRO A 216 11.15 -7.93 14.68
N THR A 217 10.59 -7.55 15.82
CA THR A 217 9.96 -8.46 16.79
C THR A 217 8.51 -8.79 16.47
N GLY A 218 7.86 -7.95 15.65
CA GLY A 218 6.42 -8.03 15.39
C GLY A 218 5.54 -7.52 16.53
N GLU A 219 6.14 -7.07 17.64
CA GLU A 219 5.47 -6.35 18.71
C GLU A 219 5.38 -4.87 18.33
N PHE A 220 4.31 -4.50 17.61
CA PHE A 220 4.13 -3.15 17.10
C PHE A 220 4.06 -2.14 18.24
N ALA A 221 4.95 -1.15 18.21
CA ALA A 221 5.08 -0.13 19.25
C ALA A 221 3.86 0.82 19.30
N HIS A 222 3.20 1.00 18.18
CA HIS A 222 1.98 1.79 18.01
C HIS A 222 1.08 1.14 16.96
N ASN A 223 -0.09 1.74 16.67
CA ASN A 223 -0.91 1.30 15.54
C ASN A 223 -0.06 1.39 14.24
N PRO A 224 0.05 0.30 13.49
CA PRO A 224 1.00 0.22 12.37
C PRO A 224 0.61 1.04 11.13
N GLU A 225 -0.55 1.69 11.11
CA GLU A 225 -0.90 2.62 10.04
C GLU A 225 -0.16 3.95 10.25
N PRO A 226 0.64 4.44 9.28
CA PRO A 226 1.47 5.64 9.45
C PRO A 226 0.64 6.93 9.32
N LEU A 227 -0.31 7.12 10.24
CA LEU A 227 -1.15 8.31 10.34
C LEU A 227 -0.66 9.23 11.47
N PRO A 228 -0.93 10.54 11.40
CA PRO A 228 -0.44 11.53 12.37
C PRO A 228 -0.69 11.17 13.84
N GLU A 229 -1.86 10.62 14.16
CA GLU A 229 -2.22 10.23 15.52
C GLU A 229 -1.37 9.08 16.09
N ASN A 230 -0.77 8.27 15.23
CA ASN A 230 0.07 7.13 15.60
C ASN A 230 1.56 7.51 15.70
N LEU A 231 1.95 8.69 15.20
CA LEU A 231 3.34 9.10 15.00
C LEU A 231 3.83 10.16 16.01
N THR A 232 3.20 10.24 17.16
CA THR A 232 3.52 11.27 18.17
C THR A 232 4.91 11.09 18.78
N GLU A 233 5.43 9.87 18.85
CA GLU A 233 6.75 9.58 19.42
C GLU A 233 7.86 10.09 18.50
N ILE A 234 7.82 9.76 17.21
CA ILE A 234 8.82 10.22 16.26
C ILE A 234 8.78 11.74 16.09
N SER A 235 7.58 12.38 16.09
CA SER A 235 7.46 13.84 16.07
C SER A 235 8.23 14.52 17.20
N LYS A 236 8.12 14.00 18.42
CA LYS A 236 8.86 14.50 19.58
C LYS A 236 10.35 14.19 19.50
N ALA A 237 10.70 13.00 19.01
CA ALA A 237 12.07 12.58 18.86
C ALA A 237 12.84 13.44 17.86
N ILE A 238 12.25 13.82 16.74
CA ILE A 238 12.87 14.70 15.74
C ILE A 238 13.30 16.02 16.34
N VAL A 239 12.41 16.68 17.09
CA VAL A 239 12.72 17.96 17.73
C VAL A 239 13.80 17.79 18.81
N ARG A 240 13.70 16.73 19.63
CA ARG A 240 14.67 16.43 20.70
C ARG A 240 16.07 16.16 20.14
N GLU A 241 16.16 15.34 19.11
CA GLU A 241 17.42 14.91 18.47
C GLU A 241 17.94 15.94 17.45
N LYS A 242 17.18 16.99 17.15
CA LYS A 242 17.46 17.96 16.09
C LYS A 242 17.74 17.28 14.75
N ALA A 243 16.90 16.30 14.39
CA ALA A 243 17.01 15.60 13.14
C ALA A 243 16.44 16.43 11.99
N ASP A 244 16.93 16.21 10.79
CA ASP A 244 16.47 16.91 9.57
C ASP A 244 15.10 16.38 9.12
N LEU A 245 14.83 15.10 9.32
CA LEU A 245 13.55 14.46 8.98
C LEU A 245 13.36 13.12 9.69
N GLY A 246 12.11 12.66 9.67
CA GLY A 246 11.72 11.31 10.02
C GLY A 246 11.25 10.51 8.82
N VAL A 247 11.61 9.24 8.77
CA VAL A 247 11.13 8.25 7.80
C VAL A 247 10.31 7.21 8.55
N VAL A 248 9.06 7.05 8.17
CA VAL A 248 8.11 6.11 8.79
C VAL A 248 7.60 5.15 7.74
N VAL A 249 7.62 3.86 8.04
CA VAL A 249 7.09 2.82 7.16
C VAL A 249 6.11 1.91 7.92
N ASP A 250 5.18 1.32 7.19
CA ASP A 250 4.29 0.29 7.72
C ASP A 250 4.99 -1.09 7.79
N PRO A 251 4.35 -2.11 8.39
CA PRO A 251 5.01 -3.40 8.67
C PRO A 251 5.65 -4.10 7.49
N ASP A 252 5.12 -3.96 6.29
CA ASP A 252 5.61 -4.60 5.07
C ASP A 252 6.26 -3.64 4.05
N VAL A 253 6.42 -2.35 4.47
CA VAL A 253 7.26 -1.35 3.79
C VAL A 253 6.76 -0.98 2.39
N ASP A 254 5.46 -1.07 2.18
CA ASP A 254 4.81 -0.61 0.95
C ASP A 254 4.28 0.83 1.07
N ARG A 255 4.22 1.40 2.31
CA ARG A 255 3.83 2.77 2.60
C ARG A 255 4.96 3.55 3.26
N LEU A 256 5.05 4.83 2.90
CA LEU A 256 6.07 5.76 3.35
C LEU A 256 5.44 7.09 3.79
N ALA A 257 5.71 7.49 5.01
CA ALA A 257 5.37 8.81 5.51
C ALA A 257 6.62 9.53 6.03
N PHE A 258 6.60 10.86 5.97
CA PHE A 258 7.69 11.69 6.46
C PHE A 258 7.22 12.61 7.58
N VAL A 259 8.15 12.89 8.49
CA VAL A 259 8.00 13.90 9.54
C VAL A 259 9.06 14.97 9.33
N SER A 260 8.64 16.24 9.39
CA SER A 260 9.52 17.39 9.15
C SER A 260 10.40 17.69 10.35
N GLU A 261 11.45 18.50 10.15
CA GLU A 261 12.41 18.92 11.17
C GLU A 261 11.80 19.60 12.40
N ASP A 262 10.61 20.19 12.25
CA ASP A 262 9.86 20.82 13.34
C ASP A 262 8.92 19.86 14.09
N GLY A 263 8.91 18.58 13.69
CA GLY A 263 8.02 17.56 14.23
C GLY A 263 6.62 17.52 13.60
N SER A 264 6.33 18.38 12.63
CA SER A 264 5.07 18.35 11.88
C SER A 264 5.07 17.24 10.84
N MET A 265 3.87 16.72 10.50
CA MET A 265 3.74 15.73 9.42
C MET A 265 3.93 16.39 8.06
N PHE A 266 4.76 15.76 7.20
CA PHE A 266 4.81 16.14 5.78
C PHE A 266 3.50 15.80 5.07
N VAL A 267 2.70 14.95 5.68
CA VAL A 267 1.43 14.35 5.24
C VAL A 267 1.67 13.30 4.14
N GLU A 268 1.17 12.10 4.37
CA GLU A 268 1.40 10.90 3.52
C GLU A 268 1.01 11.10 2.06
N GLU A 269 -0.04 11.89 1.79
CA GLU A 269 -0.48 12.26 0.44
C GLU A 269 0.64 12.95 -0.36
N TYR A 270 1.49 13.77 0.30
CA TYR A 270 2.55 14.55 -0.34
C TYR A 270 3.85 13.77 -0.54
N THR A 271 3.97 12.57 0.00
CA THR A 271 5.09 11.67 -0.31
C THR A 271 5.14 11.40 -1.82
N LEU A 272 4.03 10.95 -2.39
CA LEU A 272 3.91 10.72 -3.83
C LEU A 272 4.06 12.00 -4.64
N VAL A 273 3.48 13.12 -4.18
CA VAL A 273 3.53 14.42 -4.85
C VAL A 273 4.98 14.89 -5.01
N ALA A 274 5.77 14.84 -3.94
CA ALA A 274 7.17 15.30 -3.96
C ALA A 274 8.07 14.39 -4.83
N VAL A 275 7.88 13.06 -4.74
CA VAL A 275 8.62 12.13 -5.59
C VAL A 275 8.25 12.32 -7.06
N ALA A 276 6.96 12.53 -7.36
CA ALA A 276 6.49 12.79 -8.71
C ALA A 276 7.04 14.12 -9.27
N ASP A 277 7.08 15.18 -8.46
CA ASP A 277 7.68 16.47 -8.83
C ASP A 277 9.14 16.30 -9.24
N TYR A 278 9.91 15.54 -8.46
CA TYR A 278 11.30 15.21 -8.80
C TYR A 278 11.40 14.47 -10.14
N ILE A 279 10.67 13.38 -10.31
CA ILE A 279 10.73 12.58 -11.54
C ILE A 279 10.30 13.40 -12.75
N LEU A 280 9.18 14.13 -12.66
CA LEU A 280 8.66 14.95 -13.74
C LEU A 280 9.58 16.12 -14.10
N SER A 281 10.37 16.64 -13.17
CA SER A 281 11.40 17.62 -13.46
C SER A 281 12.54 17.08 -14.33
N ARG A 282 12.71 15.76 -14.39
CA ARG A 282 13.72 15.05 -15.21
C ARG A 282 13.14 14.49 -16.50
N LYS A 283 11.90 14.03 -16.45
CA LYS A 283 11.23 13.36 -17.55
C LYS A 283 9.74 13.67 -17.50
N THR A 284 9.26 14.56 -18.36
CA THR A 284 7.82 14.80 -18.53
C THR A 284 7.12 13.50 -18.88
N GLY A 285 5.97 13.26 -18.27
CA GLY A 285 5.19 12.06 -18.52
C GLY A 285 3.86 12.04 -17.73
N ASN A 286 3.12 10.96 -17.91
CA ASN A 286 1.84 10.78 -17.25
C ASN A 286 2.03 10.29 -15.81
N THR A 287 1.09 10.65 -14.93
CA THR A 287 1.03 10.14 -13.56
C THR A 287 -0.31 9.50 -13.26
N VAL A 288 -0.32 8.57 -12.32
CA VAL A 288 -1.53 7.88 -11.88
C VAL A 288 -1.61 7.85 -10.38
N SER A 289 -2.79 8.14 -9.81
CA SER A 289 -3.13 7.74 -8.45
C SER A 289 -4.58 7.27 -8.35
N ASN A 290 -4.97 6.74 -7.19
CA ASN A 290 -6.36 6.35 -7.02
C ASN A 290 -7.28 7.57 -6.81
N LEU A 291 -8.58 7.36 -7.01
CA LEU A 291 -9.62 8.40 -6.93
C LEU A 291 -9.70 9.09 -5.55
N SER A 292 -9.23 8.45 -4.48
CA SER A 292 -9.22 9.02 -3.12
C SER A 292 -7.97 9.84 -2.80
N SER A 293 -7.01 9.92 -3.71
CA SER A 293 -5.75 10.67 -3.51
C SER A 293 -5.93 12.17 -3.73
N SER A 294 -5.02 12.96 -3.16
CA SER A 294 -5.01 14.41 -3.26
C SER A 294 -4.93 14.92 -4.70
N ARG A 295 -5.60 16.03 -4.97
CA ARG A 295 -5.49 16.81 -6.22
C ARG A 295 -4.08 17.32 -6.47
N ALA A 296 -3.25 17.46 -5.42
CA ALA A 296 -1.89 18.00 -5.53
C ALA A 296 -1.03 17.26 -6.56
N LEU A 297 -1.21 15.94 -6.74
CA LEU A 297 -0.49 15.19 -7.77
C LEU A 297 -0.89 15.64 -9.19
N SER A 298 -2.18 15.88 -9.42
CA SER A 298 -2.68 16.41 -10.70
C SER A 298 -2.08 17.78 -11.00
N ASP A 299 -2.02 18.67 -9.99
CA ASP A 299 -1.49 20.01 -10.16
C ASP A 299 0.00 19.98 -10.52
N VAL A 300 0.79 19.18 -9.81
CA VAL A 300 2.22 19.00 -10.10
C VAL A 300 2.44 18.38 -11.48
N THR A 301 1.63 17.42 -11.87
CA THR A 301 1.72 16.78 -13.19
C THR A 301 1.49 17.79 -14.31
N GLN A 302 0.44 18.60 -14.19
CA GLN A 302 0.12 19.64 -15.16
C GLN A 302 1.22 20.74 -15.21
N MET A 303 1.80 21.09 -14.07
CA MET A 303 2.90 22.05 -13.98
C MET A 303 4.11 21.61 -14.81
N HIS A 304 4.36 20.31 -14.91
CA HIS A 304 5.42 19.73 -15.74
C HIS A 304 4.97 19.36 -17.18
N GLY A 305 3.74 19.72 -17.57
CA GLY A 305 3.21 19.46 -18.91
C GLY A 305 2.82 17.99 -19.16
N GLY A 306 2.65 17.18 -18.11
CA GLY A 306 2.15 15.83 -18.17
C GLY A 306 0.63 15.75 -18.01
N GLU A 307 0.07 14.55 -18.15
CA GLU A 307 -1.35 14.25 -17.93
C GLU A 307 -1.54 13.34 -16.72
N TYR A 308 -2.49 13.72 -15.85
CA TYR A 308 -2.86 12.95 -14.67
C TYR A 308 -4.07 12.07 -14.94
N PHE A 309 -3.98 10.81 -14.52
CA PHE A 309 -5.07 9.84 -14.60
C PHE A 309 -5.42 9.29 -13.21
N ALA A 310 -6.71 9.09 -12.97
CA ALA A 310 -7.20 8.46 -11.75
C ALA A 310 -7.68 7.03 -12.01
N SER A 311 -7.39 6.12 -11.07
CA SER A 311 -7.89 4.74 -11.09
C SER A 311 -8.86 4.48 -9.93
N ALA A 312 -9.54 3.33 -9.98
CA ALA A 312 -10.18 2.78 -8.79
C ALA A 312 -9.15 2.60 -7.65
N VAL A 313 -9.62 2.58 -6.41
CA VAL A 313 -8.77 2.39 -5.22
C VAL A 313 -8.20 0.97 -5.19
N GLY A 314 -6.95 0.85 -4.81
CA GLY A 314 -6.18 -0.38 -4.70
C GLY A 314 -5.04 -0.45 -5.71
N GLU A 315 -3.91 -0.94 -5.25
CA GLU A 315 -2.66 -0.98 -6.01
C GLU A 315 -2.80 -1.63 -7.38
N VAL A 316 -3.51 -2.77 -7.46
CA VAL A 316 -3.76 -3.49 -8.74
C VAL A 316 -4.39 -2.58 -9.79
N ASN A 317 -5.35 -1.74 -9.38
CA ASN A 317 -6.03 -0.80 -10.27
C ASN A 317 -5.11 0.36 -10.70
N VAL A 318 -4.28 0.85 -9.77
CA VAL A 318 -3.28 1.88 -10.06
C VAL A 318 -2.27 1.35 -11.07
N VAL A 319 -1.71 0.16 -10.84
CA VAL A 319 -0.73 -0.50 -11.73
C VAL A 319 -1.32 -0.73 -13.11
N ALA A 320 -2.53 -1.27 -13.20
CA ALA A 320 -3.20 -1.49 -14.49
C ALA A 320 -3.35 -0.16 -15.28
N LYS A 321 -3.79 0.91 -14.61
CA LYS A 321 -3.91 2.24 -15.23
C LYS A 321 -2.55 2.82 -15.62
N MET A 322 -1.51 2.65 -14.79
CA MET A 322 -0.15 3.09 -15.10
C MET A 322 0.37 2.46 -16.39
N LYS A 323 0.16 1.15 -16.56
CA LYS A 323 0.55 0.41 -17.78
C LYS A 323 -0.25 0.89 -18.99
N GLU A 324 -1.57 1.09 -18.83
CA GLU A 324 -2.45 1.55 -19.90
C GLU A 324 -2.03 2.92 -20.45
N VAL A 325 -1.63 3.86 -19.58
CA VAL A 325 -1.32 5.24 -19.99
C VAL A 325 0.19 5.52 -20.09
N GLY A 326 1.04 4.51 -19.86
CA GLY A 326 2.50 4.66 -19.88
C GLY A 326 3.00 5.66 -18.84
N ALA A 327 2.45 5.60 -17.60
CA ALA A 327 2.80 6.52 -16.54
C ALA A 327 4.25 6.35 -16.09
N VAL A 328 4.95 7.47 -15.85
CA VAL A 328 6.35 7.47 -15.39
C VAL A 328 6.47 7.35 -13.87
N ILE A 329 5.40 7.64 -13.14
CA ILE A 329 5.27 7.52 -11.69
C ILE A 329 3.79 7.36 -11.34
N GLY A 330 3.49 6.64 -10.28
CA GLY A 330 2.15 6.53 -9.74
C GLY A 330 2.18 6.10 -8.28
N GLY A 331 1.00 5.86 -7.72
CA GLY A 331 0.87 5.42 -6.34
C GLY A 331 -0.49 5.70 -5.73
N GLU A 332 -0.52 5.71 -4.42
CA GLU A 332 -1.71 5.97 -3.64
C GLU A 332 -1.45 7.05 -2.57
N GLY A 333 -2.48 7.81 -2.23
CA GLY A 333 -2.41 8.87 -1.21
C GLY A 333 -2.17 8.39 0.23
N ASN A 334 -1.91 7.12 0.42
CA ASN A 334 -1.53 6.50 1.69
C ASN A 334 0.00 6.38 1.88
N GLY A 335 0.79 7.08 1.09
CA GLY A 335 2.26 7.04 1.09
C GLY A 335 2.86 5.97 0.17
N GLY A 336 2.04 5.28 -0.62
CA GLY A 336 2.52 4.28 -1.58
C GLY A 336 3.07 4.91 -2.86
N VAL A 337 4.33 4.67 -3.16
CA VAL A 337 5.02 5.15 -4.38
C VAL A 337 5.30 3.97 -5.29
N ILE A 338 4.90 4.07 -6.56
CA ILE A 338 5.17 3.07 -7.60
C ILE A 338 6.04 3.69 -8.68
N TYR A 339 7.28 3.20 -8.82
CA TYR A 339 8.23 3.68 -9.82
C TYR A 339 8.55 2.58 -10.84
N PRO A 340 7.96 2.65 -12.05
CA PRO A 340 8.03 1.57 -13.05
C PRO A 340 9.44 1.18 -13.50
N GLU A 341 10.43 2.09 -13.41
CA GLU A 341 11.81 1.77 -13.75
C GLU A 341 12.45 0.77 -12.77
N LEU A 342 11.87 0.59 -11.57
CA LEU A 342 12.24 -0.49 -10.66
C LEU A 342 11.28 -1.67 -10.77
N HIS A 343 10.00 -1.45 -10.48
CA HIS A 343 8.92 -2.42 -10.62
C HIS A 343 7.53 -1.77 -10.50
N TYR A 344 6.47 -2.55 -10.77
CA TYR A 344 5.08 -2.13 -10.63
C TYR A 344 4.48 -2.55 -9.28
N GLY A 345 5.10 -2.08 -8.19
CA GLY A 345 4.62 -2.27 -6.82
C GLY A 345 4.90 -1.03 -5.97
N ARG A 346 4.12 -0.81 -4.92
CA ARG A 346 4.39 0.27 -3.95
C ARG A 346 5.66 -0.06 -3.18
N ASP A 347 6.59 0.89 -3.11
CA ASP A 347 7.92 0.67 -2.58
C ASP A 347 8.42 1.88 -1.77
N ALA A 348 8.49 1.72 -0.45
CA ALA A 348 8.97 2.77 0.43
C ALA A 348 10.49 3.01 0.29
N LEU A 349 11.28 2.00 -0.11
CA LEU A 349 12.72 2.18 -0.31
C LEU A 349 13.00 3.12 -1.49
N VAL A 350 12.36 2.86 -2.63
CA VAL A 350 12.52 3.73 -3.80
C VAL A 350 11.96 5.12 -3.54
N GLY A 351 10.82 5.21 -2.85
CA GLY A 351 10.23 6.49 -2.44
C GLY A 351 11.17 7.31 -1.56
N ALA A 352 11.79 6.69 -0.54
CA ALA A 352 12.73 7.35 0.36
C ALA A 352 14.02 7.81 -0.37
N ALA A 353 14.61 6.96 -1.20
CA ALA A 353 15.83 7.30 -1.94
C ALA A 353 15.63 8.45 -2.92
N LEU A 354 14.54 8.42 -3.70
CA LEU A 354 14.20 9.51 -4.64
C LEU A 354 13.84 10.81 -3.90
N PHE A 355 13.08 10.72 -2.81
CA PHE A 355 12.73 11.89 -2.00
C PHE A 355 13.97 12.56 -1.38
N LEU A 356 14.87 11.78 -0.78
CA LEU A 356 16.11 12.32 -0.20
C LEU A 356 17.03 12.92 -1.26
N THR A 357 17.14 12.32 -2.43
CA THR A 357 17.85 12.89 -3.57
C THR A 357 17.27 14.25 -3.94
N TYR A 358 15.95 14.32 -4.08
CA TYR A 358 15.27 15.58 -4.40
C TYR A 358 15.44 16.65 -3.34
N LEU A 359 15.28 16.31 -2.06
CA LEU A 359 15.50 17.23 -0.94
C LEU A 359 16.95 17.74 -0.90
N ALA A 360 17.92 16.87 -1.19
CA ALA A 360 19.32 17.21 -1.27
C ALA A 360 19.61 18.23 -2.39
N GLU A 361 19.08 17.97 -3.58
CA GLU A 361 19.26 18.87 -4.75
C GLU A 361 18.60 20.24 -4.55
N LYS A 362 17.40 20.26 -3.94
CA LYS A 362 16.69 21.53 -3.65
C LYS A 362 17.40 22.37 -2.61
N GLY A 363 18.21 21.78 -1.74
CA GLY A 363 18.88 22.51 -0.65
C GLY A 363 17.93 23.04 0.43
N MET A 364 16.69 22.58 0.46
CA MET A 364 15.61 22.98 1.35
C MET A 364 15.54 22.10 2.61
N THR A 365 14.84 22.59 3.62
CA THR A 365 14.30 21.77 4.72
C THR A 365 12.98 21.12 4.30
N MET A 366 12.47 20.19 5.12
CA MET A 366 11.19 19.53 4.87
C MET A 366 10.02 20.52 4.84
N THR A 367 9.97 21.42 5.83
CA THR A 367 8.92 22.44 5.90
C THR A 367 8.98 23.44 4.75
N GLU A 368 10.18 23.81 4.27
CA GLU A 368 10.34 24.64 3.09
C GLU A 368 9.85 23.94 1.83
N LEU A 369 10.23 22.67 1.62
CA LEU A 369 9.76 21.89 0.48
C LEU A 369 8.23 21.73 0.51
N ARG A 370 7.64 21.41 1.68
CA ARG A 370 6.18 21.26 1.81
C ARG A 370 5.41 22.52 1.40
N LYS A 371 5.96 23.70 1.70
CA LYS A 371 5.36 25.00 1.36
C LYS A 371 5.38 25.32 -0.15
N THR A 372 6.16 24.62 -0.93
CA THR A 372 6.17 24.80 -2.40
C THR A 372 4.95 24.19 -3.08
N TYR A 373 4.25 23.27 -2.40
CA TYR A 373 3.06 22.60 -2.92
C TYR A 373 1.76 23.27 -2.48
N PRO A 374 0.71 23.23 -3.31
CA PRO A 374 -0.62 23.67 -2.90
C PRO A 374 -1.04 22.98 -1.60
N ALA A 375 -1.65 23.72 -0.70
CA ALA A 375 -2.20 23.17 0.52
C ALA A 375 -3.61 22.63 0.26
N TYR A 376 -3.78 21.33 0.42
CA TYR A 376 -5.07 20.65 0.43
C TYR A 376 -5.26 19.89 1.73
N PHE A 377 -6.51 19.83 2.18
CA PHE A 377 -6.92 19.19 3.43
C PHE A 377 -8.04 18.19 3.15
N ALA A 378 -7.86 16.95 3.58
CA ALA A 378 -8.84 15.89 3.39
C ALA A 378 -9.68 15.68 4.65
N SER A 379 -10.99 15.58 4.51
CA SER A 379 -11.91 15.14 5.55
C SER A 379 -12.43 13.74 5.21
N LYS A 380 -12.03 12.76 6.01
CA LYS A 380 -12.37 11.34 5.83
C LYS A 380 -13.51 10.96 6.77
N ASN A 381 -14.68 10.65 6.24
CA ASN A 381 -15.88 10.32 6.98
C ASN A 381 -16.42 8.96 6.55
N LYS A 382 -17.22 8.33 7.41
CA LYS A 382 -17.93 7.09 7.10
C LYS A 382 -19.37 7.14 7.61
N ILE A 383 -20.26 6.55 6.82
CA ILE A 383 -21.68 6.35 7.15
C ILE A 383 -21.88 4.85 7.35
N GLU A 384 -22.34 4.42 8.53
CA GLU A 384 -22.70 3.03 8.77
C GLU A 384 -23.94 2.64 7.97
N LEU A 385 -23.87 1.49 7.31
CA LEU A 385 -24.99 0.96 6.54
C LEU A 385 -26.01 0.32 7.48
N THR A 386 -27.26 0.64 7.23
CA THR A 386 -28.42 -0.04 7.80
C THR A 386 -29.20 -0.71 6.66
N PRO A 387 -30.10 -1.67 6.93
CA PRO A 387 -30.93 -2.30 5.90
C PRO A 387 -31.75 -1.28 5.06
N ALA A 388 -31.95 -0.07 5.57
CA ALA A 388 -32.64 1.01 4.89
C ALA A 388 -31.78 1.77 3.86
N ILE A 389 -30.48 1.53 3.80
CA ILE A 389 -29.55 2.24 2.92
C ILE A 389 -29.19 1.36 1.72
N ASP A 390 -29.81 1.64 0.57
CA ASP A 390 -29.37 1.09 -0.71
C ASP A 390 -28.23 1.96 -1.26
N VAL A 391 -26.99 1.45 -1.12
CA VAL A 391 -25.77 2.17 -1.54
C VAL A 391 -25.76 2.43 -3.02
N ASP A 392 -26.19 1.48 -3.85
CA ASP A 392 -26.18 1.62 -5.30
C ASP A 392 -27.17 2.68 -5.76
N LYS A 393 -28.32 2.78 -5.08
CA LYS A 393 -29.27 3.86 -5.30
C LYS A 393 -28.66 5.21 -4.92
N VAL A 394 -28.01 5.31 -3.77
CA VAL A 394 -27.33 6.54 -3.33
C VAL A 394 -26.32 7.00 -4.37
N LEU A 395 -25.45 6.11 -4.83
CA LEU A 395 -24.40 6.45 -5.80
C LEU A 395 -25.01 6.90 -7.15
N ARG A 396 -26.05 6.20 -7.66
CA ARG A 396 -26.75 6.61 -8.88
C ARG A 396 -27.40 7.99 -8.75
N GLU A 397 -28.09 8.26 -7.65
CA GLU A 397 -28.73 9.55 -7.39
C GLU A 397 -27.70 10.68 -7.28
N MET A 398 -26.59 10.46 -6.58
CA MET A 398 -25.51 11.45 -6.46
C MET A 398 -24.87 11.73 -7.82
N LYS A 399 -24.59 10.71 -8.64
CA LYS A 399 -24.10 10.88 -10.00
C LYS A 399 -25.07 11.72 -10.85
N SER A 400 -26.37 11.47 -10.74
CA SER A 400 -27.41 12.22 -11.48
C SER A 400 -27.50 13.68 -11.03
N ARG A 401 -27.48 13.94 -9.71
CA ARG A 401 -27.57 15.31 -9.16
C ARG A 401 -26.42 16.21 -9.62
N TYR A 402 -25.23 15.62 -9.75
CA TYR A 402 -24.00 16.33 -10.09
C TYR A 402 -23.55 16.06 -11.54
N ALA A 403 -24.48 15.71 -12.44
CA ALA A 403 -24.18 15.40 -13.85
C ALA A 403 -23.53 16.57 -14.62
N ASN A 404 -23.69 17.81 -14.13
CA ASN A 404 -23.05 18.99 -14.71
C ASN A 404 -21.63 19.25 -14.23
N GLU A 405 -21.19 18.51 -13.21
CA GLU A 405 -19.81 18.56 -12.69
C GLU A 405 -18.96 17.48 -13.35
N LYS A 406 -17.65 17.53 -13.13
CA LYS A 406 -16.76 16.45 -13.57
C LYS A 406 -16.95 15.24 -12.65
N VAL A 407 -17.63 14.21 -13.14
CA VAL A 407 -17.91 12.97 -12.40
C VAL A 407 -17.07 11.83 -12.93
N ASN A 408 -16.46 11.05 -12.01
CA ASN A 408 -15.80 9.78 -12.28
C ASN A 408 -16.44 8.67 -11.44
N ASP A 409 -16.86 7.59 -12.08
CA ASP A 409 -17.58 6.46 -11.46
C ASP A 409 -16.82 5.13 -11.57
N ALA A 410 -15.52 5.17 -11.77
CA ALA A 410 -14.68 3.97 -11.84
C ALA A 410 -14.63 3.18 -10.51
N ASP A 411 -14.85 3.86 -9.36
CA ASP A 411 -14.97 3.22 -8.03
C ASP A 411 -15.92 4.06 -7.17
N GLY A 412 -17.18 3.72 -7.14
CA GLY A 412 -18.21 4.55 -6.52
C GLY A 412 -18.52 5.79 -7.32
N VAL A 413 -18.48 6.97 -6.71
CA VAL A 413 -18.73 8.26 -7.41
C VAL A 413 -17.80 9.33 -6.84
N LYS A 414 -16.88 9.83 -7.64
CA LYS A 414 -16.11 11.05 -7.37
C LYS A 414 -16.68 12.22 -8.15
N ILE A 415 -16.90 13.33 -7.47
CA ILE A 415 -17.38 14.57 -8.02
C ILE A 415 -16.31 15.63 -7.80
N ASP A 416 -15.70 16.12 -8.88
CA ASP A 416 -14.73 17.20 -8.86
C ASP A 416 -15.40 18.53 -9.11
N PHE A 417 -15.32 19.43 -8.14
CA PHE A 417 -15.70 20.83 -8.24
C PHE A 417 -14.44 21.69 -8.53
N PRO A 418 -14.59 22.96 -8.92
CA PRO A 418 -13.45 23.83 -9.24
C PRO A 418 -12.38 23.89 -8.11
N GLU A 419 -12.82 23.99 -6.85
CA GLU A 419 -11.92 24.21 -5.70
C GLU A 419 -11.79 23.02 -4.73
N ASN A 420 -12.65 22.00 -4.88
CA ASN A 420 -12.71 20.85 -3.99
C ASN A 420 -13.27 19.62 -4.70
N TRP A 421 -13.25 18.46 -4.01
CA TRP A 421 -13.90 17.24 -4.53
C TRP A 421 -14.51 16.42 -3.40
N VAL A 422 -15.44 15.54 -3.76
CA VAL A 422 -15.96 14.49 -2.88
C VAL A 422 -15.88 13.13 -3.58
N HIS A 423 -15.47 12.10 -2.85
CA HIS A 423 -15.47 10.72 -3.30
C HIS A 423 -16.36 9.87 -2.38
N LEU A 424 -17.36 9.24 -2.96
CA LEU A 424 -18.34 8.35 -2.31
C LEU A 424 -18.08 6.92 -2.78
N ARG A 425 -17.78 6.01 -1.86
CA ARG A 425 -17.58 4.61 -2.24
C ARG A 425 -18.06 3.66 -1.16
N LYS A 426 -18.56 2.50 -1.60
CA LYS A 426 -18.84 1.36 -0.73
C LYS A 426 -17.52 0.80 -0.21
N SER A 427 -17.46 0.45 1.08
CA SER A 427 -16.32 -0.30 1.59
C SER A 427 -16.45 -1.77 1.19
N ASN A 428 -15.33 -2.37 0.76
CA ASN A 428 -15.28 -3.79 0.43
C ASN A 428 -15.11 -4.69 1.68
N THR A 429 -14.81 -4.09 2.84
CA THR A 429 -14.47 -4.81 4.06
C THR A 429 -15.38 -4.51 5.24
N GLU A 430 -16.14 -3.42 5.19
CA GLU A 430 -17.01 -2.96 6.26
C GLU A 430 -18.38 -2.56 5.68
N PRO A 431 -19.48 -2.71 6.42
CA PRO A 431 -20.80 -2.25 5.99
C PRO A 431 -20.93 -0.71 6.12
N ILE A 432 -20.15 0.04 5.35
CA ILE A 432 -20.10 1.50 5.38
C ILE A 432 -20.05 2.11 3.96
N ILE A 433 -20.52 3.35 3.84
CA ILE A 433 -20.15 4.26 2.75
C ILE A 433 -19.02 5.16 3.25
N ARG A 434 -17.91 5.21 2.54
CA ARG A 434 -16.84 6.19 2.75
C ARG A 434 -17.21 7.49 2.05
N VAL A 435 -17.06 8.61 2.75
CA VAL A 435 -17.30 9.95 2.25
C VAL A 435 -16.04 10.76 2.47
N TYR A 436 -15.19 10.83 1.44
CA TYR A 436 -13.94 11.57 1.50
C TYR A 436 -14.10 12.87 0.72
N THR A 437 -13.63 13.96 1.31
CA THR A 437 -13.66 15.28 0.69
C THR A 437 -12.30 15.93 0.82
N GLU A 438 -11.93 16.77 -0.13
CA GLU A 438 -10.74 17.59 -0.09
C GLU A 438 -11.06 19.03 -0.50
N ALA A 439 -10.45 19.99 0.18
CA ALA A 439 -10.55 21.41 -0.11
C ALA A 439 -9.28 22.16 0.31
N LYS A 440 -9.20 23.45 0.04
CA LYS A 440 -8.07 24.33 0.42
C LYS A 440 -7.93 24.55 1.91
N THR A 441 -8.99 24.34 2.68
CA THR A 441 -8.98 24.38 4.14
C THR A 441 -9.75 23.20 4.73
N MET A 442 -9.39 22.80 5.95
CA MET A 442 -10.12 21.75 6.66
C MET A 442 -11.59 22.14 6.91
N ALA A 443 -11.85 23.40 7.19
CA ALA A 443 -13.21 23.90 7.40
C ALA A 443 -14.10 23.73 6.15
N GLU A 444 -13.57 24.00 4.97
CA GLU A 444 -14.24 23.79 3.69
C GLU A 444 -14.45 22.31 3.36
N ALA A 445 -13.42 21.46 3.59
CA ALA A 445 -13.53 20.02 3.41
C ALA A 445 -14.61 19.42 4.31
N ASP A 446 -14.66 19.82 5.59
CA ASP A 446 -15.70 19.40 6.53
C ASP A 446 -17.08 19.94 6.16
N ALA A 447 -17.18 21.16 5.66
CA ALA A 447 -18.45 21.74 5.21
C ALA A 447 -19.01 20.98 4.00
N LEU A 448 -18.15 20.63 3.04
CA LEU A 448 -18.52 19.80 1.89
C LEU A 448 -18.97 18.41 2.34
N ALA A 449 -18.24 17.77 3.24
CA ALA A 449 -18.60 16.46 3.79
C ALA A 449 -19.99 16.50 4.45
N ARG A 450 -20.26 17.50 5.31
CA ARG A 450 -21.57 17.67 5.96
C ARG A 450 -22.70 17.86 4.95
N ARG A 451 -22.48 18.67 3.91
CA ARG A 451 -23.48 18.89 2.84
C ARG A 451 -23.82 17.59 2.15
N ILE A 452 -22.82 16.86 1.67
CA ILE A 452 -23.01 15.60 0.95
C ILE A 452 -23.67 14.53 1.84
N ILE A 453 -23.25 14.41 3.10
CA ILE A 453 -23.87 13.50 4.06
C ILE A 453 -25.35 13.84 4.28
N ALA A 454 -25.70 15.12 4.35
CA ALA A 454 -27.10 15.54 4.47
C ALA A 454 -27.93 15.16 3.23
N GLU A 455 -27.37 15.28 2.04
CA GLU A 455 -28.01 14.85 0.80
C GLU A 455 -28.21 13.33 0.74
N ILE A 456 -27.22 12.55 1.15
CA ILE A 456 -27.34 11.09 1.25
C ILE A 456 -28.47 10.70 2.22
N LYS A 457 -28.58 11.37 3.36
CA LYS A 457 -29.69 11.15 4.31
C LYS A 457 -31.05 11.44 3.69
N GLN A 458 -31.18 12.50 2.89
CA GLN A 458 -32.42 12.83 2.18
C GLN A 458 -32.77 11.74 1.14
N ILE A 459 -31.81 11.26 0.36
CA ILE A 459 -32.01 10.19 -0.62
C ILE A 459 -32.52 8.91 0.05
N CYS A 460 -32.00 8.60 1.24
CA CYS A 460 -32.38 7.41 2.00
C CYS A 460 -33.66 7.59 2.83
N ASN A 461 -34.27 8.79 2.88
CA ASN A 461 -35.40 9.13 3.77
C ASN A 461 -35.13 8.85 5.24
N ILE A 462 -33.88 9.02 5.70
CA ILE A 462 -33.45 8.71 7.05
C ILE A 462 -33.47 10.00 7.90
N ASN A 463 -34.47 10.12 8.77
CA ASN A 463 -34.59 11.21 9.74
C ASN A 463 -33.85 10.96 11.07
N THR A 464 -33.26 9.78 11.26
CA THR A 464 -32.57 9.38 12.49
C THR A 464 -31.07 9.59 12.41
N SER A 465 -30.44 9.68 13.58
CA SER A 465 -28.99 9.82 13.79
C SER A 465 -28.22 8.63 13.22
N VAL A 466 -27.97 8.63 11.91
CA VAL A 466 -26.95 7.76 11.32
C VAL A 466 -25.62 8.15 11.99
N LYS A 467 -24.97 7.18 12.63
CA LYS A 467 -23.67 7.42 13.24
C LYS A 467 -22.68 7.81 12.15
N ILE A 468 -22.18 9.01 12.26
CA ILE A 468 -21.14 9.56 11.40
C ILE A 468 -19.87 9.54 12.24
N TYR A 469 -18.90 8.82 11.79
CA TYR A 469 -17.58 8.83 12.40
C TYR A 469 -16.65 9.61 11.49
N ARG A 470 -16.06 10.66 12.01
CA ARG A 470 -14.86 11.22 11.41
C ARG A 470 -13.76 10.19 11.65
N ALA A 471 -13.13 9.70 10.59
CA ALA A 471 -11.87 9.02 10.76
C ALA A 471 -10.95 10.05 11.44
N LYS A 472 -10.43 9.74 12.61
CA LYS A 472 -9.47 10.62 13.27
C LYS A 472 -8.31 10.78 12.30
N SER A 473 -8.15 12.00 11.83
CA SER A 473 -7.01 12.42 11.00
C SER A 473 -5.76 12.50 11.86
#